data_4d7a5daf007b76290984033cd3242090
#
_entry.id   4d7a5daf007b76290984033cd3242090
#
_cell.length_a   1.000
_cell.length_b   1.000
_cell.length_c   1.000
_cell.angle_alpha   90.00
_cell.angle_beta   90.00
_cell.angle_gamma   90.00
#
_symmetry.space_group_name_H-M   'P 1'
#
loop_
_entity.id
_entity.type
_entity.pdbx_description
1 polymer ?
#
loop_
_entity_poly.entity_id
_entity_poly.type
_entity_poly.pdbx_seq_one_letter_code
_entity_poly.pdbx_strand_id
1 'polypeptide(L)'
;QTLKETLFHEKLENGLEVYLLPKVGFEKTYGLFSTNFGSIDTTFVPLGQKEMIKVEDGIAHFLEHKMFDMKDGDAADKFAKLGASSNAFTSSSRTAYLFSTTTNENACVELLLNFVQSLDITDESVEKEKGIICQEIKMYDDDPDWRVYFGAIANLYHKHPVRIDIAGTCDTVNNTYKDMLELCYHTFYHPHNMMLFVVGNIQPEELVDVIKKNQNKKHFLPETSIQRKKIEEPESVAVKEQIDIMQVEMNKLIVSIKVNDIMTNPQEKIKRELSFNLLFDLYFSKSSVLYNEWLSKGYINETFSANFTQERDYAFILIGGDQDDYHLLQKTIFDFIEHIDDLVIEQEDFERIKRKTIGNFINSYNSPESIANSFSRYYFEGICSFELVDYVSKITIADLNEVKKYFNKEYASTYIVKKDK
;
A
#
# COMPACT_ATOMS: atom_id res chain seq x y z
N GLN A 1 -15.12 16.16 -13.47
CA GLN A 1 -16.16 17.23 -13.44
C GLN A 1 -16.97 17.23 -12.14
N THR A 2 -17.13 16.11 -11.46
CA THR A 2 -17.93 15.98 -10.22
C THR A 2 -17.34 16.79 -9.06
N LEU A 3 -16.01 16.85 -8.94
CA LEU A 3 -15.32 17.48 -7.81
C LEU A 3 -14.97 18.95 -8.03
N LYS A 4 -15.09 19.50 -9.26
CA LYS A 4 -14.74 20.87 -9.64
C LYS A 4 -13.30 21.28 -9.25
N GLU A 5 -12.39 20.32 -9.16
CA GLU A 5 -10.97 20.54 -8.88
C GLU A 5 -10.21 20.72 -10.21
N THR A 6 -9.13 21.50 -10.16
CA THR A 6 -8.23 21.65 -11.31
C THR A 6 -6.89 21.02 -10.97
N LEU A 7 -6.61 19.86 -11.55
CA LEU A 7 -5.33 19.17 -11.42
C LEU A 7 -4.40 19.64 -12.54
N PHE A 8 -3.27 20.23 -12.18
CA PHE A 8 -2.19 20.56 -13.09
C PHE A 8 -1.28 19.35 -13.26
N HIS A 9 -0.94 19.03 -14.48
CA HIS A 9 -0.06 17.93 -14.82
C HIS A 9 1.05 18.41 -15.74
N GLU A 10 2.29 18.08 -15.40
CA GLU A 10 3.47 18.39 -16.21
C GLU A 10 4.37 17.15 -16.28
N LYS A 11 4.68 16.71 -17.49
CA LYS A 11 5.72 15.71 -17.73
C LYS A 11 7.01 16.41 -18.09
N LEU A 12 8.03 16.24 -17.27
CA LEU A 12 9.33 16.88 -17.46
C LEU A 12 10.16 16.14 -18.52
N GLU A 13 11.18 16.81 -19.08
CA GLU A 13 12.06 16.24 -20.10
C GLU A 13 12.80 14.96 -19.64
N ASN A 14 13.11 14.86 -18.34
CA ASN A 14 13.71 13.67 -17.74
C ASN A 14 12.70 12.55 -17.41
N GLY A 15 11.43 12.73 -17.80
CA GLY A 15 10.36 11.75 -17.63
C GLY A 15 9.61 11.81 -16.31
N LEU A 16 9.98 12.68 -15.38
CA LEU A 16 9.26 12.85 -14.11
C LEU A 16 7.85 13.38 -14.36
N GLU A 17 6.85 12.68 -13.83
CA GLU A 17 5.45 13.10 -13.83
C GLU A 17 5.17 13.94 -12.58
N VAL A 18 4.69 15.15 -12.77
CA VAL A 18 4.40 16.12 -11.71
C VAL A 18 2.91 16.46 -11.72
N TYR A 19 2.27 16.30 -10.58
CA TYR A 19 0.87 16.64 -10.39
C TYR A 19 0.72 17.66 -9.28
N LEU A 20 0.04 18.77 -9.56
CA LEU A 20 -0.16 19.86 -8.61
C LEU A 20 -1.66 20.14 -8.47
N LEU A 21 -2.15 20.09 -7.24
CA LEU A 21 -3.55 20.39 -6.92
C LEU A 21 -3.64 21.59 -5.98
N PRO A 22 -3.85 22.81 -6.50
CA PRO A 22 -4.06 23.97 -5.67
C PRO A 22 -5.40 23.87 -4.94
N LYS A 23 -5.38 24.08 -3.63
CA LYS A 23 -6.56 24.07 -2.75
C LYS A 23 -6.69 25.41 -2.04
N VAL A 24 -7.44 26.31 -2.64
CA VAL A 24 -7.66 27.64 -2.07
C VAL A 24 -8.37 27.54 -0.73
N GLY A 25 -7.82 28.19 0.30
CA GLY A 25 -8.38 28.18 1.67
C GLY A 25 -7.88 27.02 2.55
N PHE A 26 -7.03 26.15 2.02
CA PHE A 26 -6.31 25.17 2.86
C PHE A 26 -5.05 25.85 3.44
N GLU A 27 -4.83 25.64 4.74
CA GLU A 27 -3.62 26.13 5.39
C GLU A 27 -2.44 25.19 5.15
N LYS A 28 -2.74 23.88 5.07
CA LYS A 28 -1.76 22.80 4.97
C LYS A 28 -1.43 22.47 3.52
N THR A 29 -0.15 22.37 3.22
CA THR A 29 0.37 21.81 1.97
C THR A 29 1.01 20.47 2.26
N TYR A 30 0.73 19.48 1.41
CA TYR A 30 1.28 18.13 1.49
C TYR A 30 1.95 17.79 0.16
N GLY A 31 3.21 17.39 0.24
CA GLY A 31 3.98 16.93 -0.91
C GLY A 31 4.36 15.46 -0.74
N LEU A 32 4.16 14.67 -1.79
CA LEU A 32 4.46 13.25 -1.83
C LEU A 32 5.24 12.92 -3.09
N PHE A 33 6.40 12.30 -2.93
CA PHE A 33 7.25 11.83 -4.01
C PHE A 33 7.40 10.32 -3.90
N SER A 34 6.86 9.57 -4.84
CA SER A 34 6.82 8.12 -4.80
C SER A 34 7.51 7.47 -5.97
N THR A 35 8.08 6.30 -5.73
CA THR A 35 8.65 5.41 -6.72
C THR A 35 7.86 4.11 -6.81
N ASN A 36 7.73 3.55 -8.01
CA ASN A 36 7.15 2.22 -8.27
C ASN A 36 8.18 1.13 -7.91
N PHE A 37 8.51 1.06 -6.63
CA PHE A 37 9.44 0.12 -6.03
C PHE A 37 8.99 -0.22 -4.62
N GLY A 38 8.78 -1.50 -4.33
CA GLY A 38 8.34 -1.98 -3.03
C GLY A 38 8.96 -3.32 -2.67
N SER A 39 8.51 -3.92 -1.57
CA SER A 39 9.10 -5.14 -1.02
C SER A 39 9.01 -6.35 -1.95
N ILE A 40 8.09 -6.37 -2.92
CA ILE A 40 7.96 -7.47 -3.88
C ILE A 40 8.93 -7.37 -5.07
N ASP A 41 9.61 -6.26 -5.25
CA ASP A 41 10.53 -6.03 -6.38
C ASP A 41 11.93 -6.59 -6.09
N THR A 42 12.04 -7.89 -5.82
CA THR A 42 13.27 -8.56 -5.42
C THR A 42 14.05 -9.18 -6.59
N THR A 43 13.44 -9.28 -7.78
CA THR A 43 14.10 -9.88 -8.97
C THR A 43 13.75 -9.09 -10.21
N PHE A 44 14.77 -8.46 -10.82
CA PHE A 44 14.59 -7.51 -11.93
C PHE A 44 15.89 -7.38 -12.76
N VAL A 45 15.77 -6.72 -13.91
CA VAL A 45 16.93 -6.29 -14.70
C VAL A 45 17.29 -4.87 -14.29
N PRO A 46 18.49 -4.62 -13.72
CA PRO A 46 18.92 -3.29 -13.32
C PRO A 46 19.04 -2.34 -14.52
N LEU A 47 18.84 -1.05 -14.26
CA LEU A 47 18.99 -0.01 -15.29
C LEU A 47 20.39 -0.07 -15.92
N GLY A 48 20.44 -0.10 -17.25
CA GLY A 48 21.69 -0.19 -18.02
C GLY A 48 22.31 -1.60 -18.09
N GLN A 49 21.68 -2.62 -17.51
CA GLN A 49 22.11 -4.01 -17.56
C GLN A 49 21.21 -4.87 -18.47
N LYS A 50 21.60 -6.09 -18.73
CA LYS A 50 20.84 -7.04 -19.57
C LYS A 50 20.41 -8.29 -18.82
N GLU A 51 21.08 -8.61 -17.72
CA GLU A 51 20.85 -9.81 -16.94
C GLU A 51 19.96 -9.50 -15.73
N MET A 52 19.07 -10.43 -15.44
CA MET A 52 18.20 -10.35 -14.27
C MET A 52 19.00 -10.73 -13.03
N ILE A 53 18.85 -9.95 -11.98
CA ILE A 53 19.44 -10.23 -10.67
C ILE A 53 18.36 -10.46 -9.63
N LYS A 54 18.73 -11.10 -8.53
CA LYS A 54 17.93 -11.18 -7.31
C LYS A 54 18.63 -10.39 -6.21
N VAL A 55 17.87 -9.54 -5.50
CA VAL A 55 18.31 -8.80 -4.32
C VAL A 55 17.66 -9.39 -3.07
N GLU A 56 18.12 -8.99 -1.89
CA GLU A 56 17.61 -9.45 -0.61
C GLU A 56 16.18 -8.91 -0.33
N ASP A 57 15.37 -9.71 0.36
CA ASP A 57 14.06 -9.29 0.83
C ASP A 57 14.24 -8.18 1.88
N GLY A 58 13.34 -7.17 1.86
CA GLY A 58 13.44 -6.00 2.73
C GLY A 58 14.29 -4.85 2.17
N ILE A 59 14.93 -5.01 1.00
CA ILE A 59 15.83 -3.98 0.46
C ILE A 59 15.15 -2.64 0.17
N ALA A 60 13.88 -2.65 -0.21
CA ALA A 60 13.13 -1.42 -0.45
C ALA A 60 12.94 -0.61 0.84
N HIS A 61 12.61 -1.28 1.93
CA HIS A 61 12.50 -0.68 3.27
C HIS A 61 13.86 -0.23 3.79
N PHE A 62 14.92 -1.03 3.60
CA PHE A 62 16.28 -0.64 3.96
C PHE A 62 16.68 0.66 3.24
N LEU A 63 16.39 0.73 1.93
CA LEU A 63 16.71 1.92 1.15
C LEU A 63 15.90 3.14 1.62
N GLU A 64 14.63 2.95 2.02
CA GLU A 64 13.82 4.02 2.61
C GLU A 64 14.51 4.65 3.82
N HIS A 65 15.01 3.84 4.77
CA HIS A 65 15.76 4.31 5.93
C HIS A 65 17.00 5.11 5.51
N LYS A 66 17.76 4.58 4.55
CA LYS A 66 19.02 5.20 4.11
C LYS A 66 18.83 6.51 3.35
N MET A 67 17.66 6.72 2.75
CA MET A 67 17.41 7.98 2.04
C MET A 67 17.40 9.20 2.96
N PHE A 68 17.06 9.07 4.24
CA PHE A 68 17.07 10.20 5.18
C PHE A 68 18.48 10.68 5.53
N ASP A 69 19.50 9.85 5.35
CA ASP A 69 20.89 10.24 5.52
C ASP A 69 21.36 11.08 4.32
N MET A 70 21.53 12.38 4.52
CA MET A 70 22.09 13.28 3.52
C MET A 70 23.52 13.64 3.90
N LYS A 71 24.34 14.01 2.90
CA LYS A 71 25.75 14.40 3.08
C LYS A 71 25.98 15.46 4.13
N ASP A 72 25.02 16.36 4.32
CA ASP A 72 25.09 17.51 5.22
C ASP A 72 24.05 17.43 6.36
N GLY A 73 23.66 16.23 6.78
CA GLY A 73 22.79 15.95 7.92
C GLY A 73 21.47 15.27 7.55
N ASP A 74 20.65 15.02 8.54
CA ASP A 74 19.38 14.30 8.40
C ASP A 74 18.33 15.15 7.67
N ALA A 75 17.58 14.51 6.77
CA ALA A 75 16.52 15.17 5.99
C ALA A 75 15.37 15.67 6.88
N ALA A 76 14.97 14.92 7.91
CA ALA A 76 13.89 15.32 8.82
C ALA A 76 14.26 16.59 9.61
N ASP A 77 15.50 16.73 10.03
CA ASP A 77 16.00 17.95 10.70
C ASP A 77 15.94 19.16 9.77
N LYS A 78 16.17 18.97 8.47
CA LYS A 78 16.09 20.06 7.48
C LYS A 78 14.65 20.48 7.24
N PHE A 79 13.71 19.52 7.15
CA PHE A 79 12.29 19.82 7.08
C PHE A 79 11.80 20.55 8.33
N ALA A 80 12.22 20.12 9.52
CA ALA A 80 11.88 20.78 10.77
C ALA A 80 12.32 22.26 10.81
N LYS A 81 13.52 22.58 10.28
CA LYS A 81 14.01 23.97 10.16
C LYS A 81 13.16 24.81 9.19
N LEU A 82 12.47 24.21 8.25
CA LEU A 82 11.52 24.88 7.34
C LEU A 82 10.12 25.01 7.94
N GLY A 83 9.87 24.45 9.14
CA GLY A 83 8.56 24.42 9.78
C GLY A 83 7.68 23.27 9.24
N ALA A 84 8.28 22.25 8.65
CA ALA A 84 7.60 21.10 8.08
C ALA A 84 7.88 19.83 8.89
N SER A 85 6.94 18.88 8.83
CA SER A 85 7.17 17.48 9.19
C SER A 85 7.40 16.64 7.95
N SER A 86 8.25 15.62 8.04
CA SER A 86 8.50 14.65 6.97
C SER A 86 8.26 13.23 7.46
N ASN A 87 7.97 12.34 6.53
CA ASN A 87 7.83 10.92 6.78
C ASN A 87 8.08 10.13 5.48
N ALA A 88 8.19 8.82 5.59
CA ALA A 88 8.21 7.92 4.45
C ALA A 88 7.48 6.62 4.79
N PHE A 89 7.20 5.83 3.79
CA PHE A 89 6.70 4.47 3.96
C PHE A 89 7.07 3.60 2.77
N THR A 90 7.30 2.33 3.04
CA THR A 90 7.43 1.27 2.04
C THR A 90 6.21 0.36 2.12
N SER A 91 5.64 0.05 0.97
CA SER A 91 4.61 -0.98 0.81
C SER A 91 5.13 -2.12 -0.07
N SER A 92 4.27 -3.07 -0.38
CA SER A 92 4.64 -4.17 -1.29
C SER A 92 5.03 -3.71 -2.69
N SER A 93 4.40 -2.66 -3.22
CA SER A 93 4.58 -2.23 -4.63
C SER A 93 5.16 -0.83 -4.79
N ARG A 94 5.26 -0.03 -3.74
CA ARG A 94 5.75 1.35 -3.81
C ARG A 94 6.44 1.80 -2.53
N THR A 95 7.35 2.77 -2.69
CA THR A 95 7.93 3.56 -1.60
C THR A 95 7.61 5.02 -1.82
N ALA A 96 7.26 5.75 -0.78
CA ALA A 96 6.90 7.16 -0.85
C ALA A 96 7.55 7.97 0.26
N TYR A 97 7.96 9.18 -0.08
CA TYR A 97 8.54 10.19 0.80
C TYR A 97 7.62 11.40 0.78
N LEU A 98 7.39 11.99 1.92
CA LEU A 98 6.39 13.03 2.05
C LEU A 98 6.77 14.12 3.04
N PHE A 99 6.17 15.27 2.87
CA PHE A 99 6.19 16.33 3.86
C PHE A 99 4.81 16.95 4.03
N SER A 100 4.63 17.59 5.17
CA SER A 100 3.47 18.41 5.49
C SER A 100 3.94 19.73 6.10
N THR A 101 3.43 20.83 5.57
CA THR A 101 3.81 22.18 6.04
C THR A 101 2.65 23.17 5.91
N THR A 102 2.76 24.28 6.62
CA THR A 102 1.89 25.47 6.47
C THR A 102 2.67 26.69 5.96
N THR A 103 3.97 26.56 5.73
CA THR A 103 4.88 27.62 5.28
C THR A 103 6.01 27.04 4.45
N ASN A 104 6.67 27.86 3.64
CA ASN A 104 7.87 27.50 2.88
C ASN A 104 7.66 26.31 1.91
N GLU A 105 6.49 26.22 1.27
CA GLU A 105 6.08 25.10 0.42
C GLU A 105 7.09 24.82 -0.69
N ASN A 106 7.53 25.86 -1.41
CA ASN A 106 8.50 25.74 -2.50
C ASN A 106 9.85 25.18 -2.01
N ALA A 107 10.33 25.65 -0.84
CA ALA A 107 11.56 25.14 -0.25
C ALA A 107 11.42 23.69 0.21
N CYS A 108 10.27 23.31 0.75
CA CYS A 108 9.97 21.93 1.13
C CYS A 108 9.92 20.99 -0.09
N VAL A 109 9.33 21.42 -1.22
CA VAL A 109 9.33 20.66 -2.47
C VAL A 109 10.75 20.49 -3.02
N GLU A 110 11.55 21.58 -3.04
CA GLU A 110 12.94 21.50 -3.47
C GLU A 110 13.77 20.56 -2.58
N LEU A 111 13.57 20.61 -1.26
CA LEU A 111 14.22 19.70 -0.32
C LEU A 111 13.79 18.25 -0.56
N LEU A 112 12.48 17.99 -0.76
CA LEU A 112 11.97 16.65 -1.06
C LEU A 112 12.63 16.06 -2.31
N LEU A 113 12.69 16.84 -3.39
CA LEU A 113 13.35 16.43 -4.63
C LEU A 113 14.86 16.18 -4.42
N ASN A 114 15.52 16.99 -3.60
CA ASN A 114 16.96 16.87 -3.37
C ASN A 114 17.29 15.63 -2.56
N PHE A 115 16.55 15.36 -1.49
CA PHE A 115 16.87 14.22 -0.64
C PHE A 115 16.47 12.88 -1.29
N VAL A 116 15.34 12.79 -1.98
CA VAL A 116 14.89 11.54 -2.62
C VAL A 116 15.70 11.19 -3.88
N GLN A 117 16.29 12.18 -4.53
CA GLN A 117 17.09 11.99 -5.74
C GLN A 117 18.62 12.14 -5.48
N SER A 118 19.05 11.90 -4.25
CA SER A 118 20.47 11.86 -3.87
C SER A 118 20.68 10.76 -2.83
N LEU A 119 21.44 9.75 -3.17
CA LEU A 119 21.82 8.70 -2.23
C LEU A 119 23.24 8.93 -1.74
N ASP A 120 23.42 9.12 -0.44
CA ASP A 120 24.72 9.32 0.21
C ASP A 120 24.92 8.26 1.30
N ILE A 121 25.43 7.11 0.91
CA ILE A 121 25.64 5.99 1.82
C ILE A 121 27.09 5.51 1.83
N THR A 122 27.56 5.09 3.00
CA THR A 122 28.86 4.45 3.21
C THR A 122 28.66 3.04 3.76
N ASP A 123 29.65 2.17 3.61
CA ASP A 123 29.60 0.83 4.20
C ASP A 123 29.35 0.90 5.70
N GLU A 124 29.97 1.85 6.41
CA GLU A 124 29.77 2.05 7.84
C GLU A 124 28.31 2.44 8.17
N SER A 125 27.71 3.36 7.38
CA SER A 125 26.31 3.78 7.60
C SER A 125 25.33 2.65 7.31
N VAL A 126 25.62 1.78 6.33
CA VAL A 126 24.83 0.57 6.03
C VAL A 126 24.92 -0.43 7.18
N GLU A 127 26.13 -0.72 7.68
CA GLU A 127 26.31 -1.66 8.80
C GLU A 127 25.60 -1.17 10.08
N LYS A 128 25.62 0.11 10.35
CA LYS A 128 24.90 0.70 11.49
C LYS A 128 23.39 0.51 11.35
N GLU A 129 22.84 0.73 10.16
CA GLU A 129 21.39 0.64 9.89
C GLU A 129 20.84 -0.79 10.03
N LYS A 130 21.65 -1.82 9.71
CA LYS A 130 21.26 -3.22 9.92
C LYS A 130 20.80 -3.50 11.34
N GLY A 131 21.52 -2.95 12.34
CA GLY A 131 21.15 -3.10 13.74
C GLY A 131 19.82 -2.45 14.09
N ILE A 132 19.52 -1.28 13.51
CA ILE A 132 18.28 -0.54 13.72
C ILE A 132 17.10 -1.30 13.11
N ILE A 133 17.22 -1.69 11.85
CA ILE A 133 16.17 -2.44 11.14
C ILE A 133 15.91 -3.81 11.78
N CYS A 134 16.97 -4.51 12.22
CA CYS A 134 16.78 -5.78 12.93
C CYS A 134 16.07 -5.62 14.29
N GLN A 135 16.23 -4.48 14.98
CA GLN A 135 15.45 -4.20 16.19
C GLN A 135 13.99 -3.92 15.85
N GLU A 136 13.72 -3.20 14.78
CA GLU A 136 12.38 -2.94 14.29
C GLU A 136 11.67 -4.24 13.87
N ILE A 137 12.33 -5.12 13.11
CA ILE A 137 11.79 -6.43 12.75
C ILE A 137 11.39 -7.23 13.99
N LYS A 138 12.25 -7.26 15.02
CA LYS A 138 11.92 -7.96 16.27
C LYS A 138 10.72 -7.35 16.99
N MET A 139 10.58 -6.03 16.96
CA MET A 139 9.43 -5.34 17.54
C MET A 139 8.13 -5.76 16.81
N TYR A 140 8.15 -5.86 15.48
CA TYR A 140 7.00 -6.34 14.70
C TYR A 140 6.74 -7.85 14.90
N ASP A 141 7.79 -8.67 15.05
CA ASP A 141 7.64 -10.10 15.37
C ASP A 141 6.93 -10.33 16.70
N ASP A 142 7.08 -9.42 17.66
CA ASP A 142 6.43 -9.45 18.97
C ASP A 142 5.01 -8.82 18.95
N ASP A 143 4.59 -8.18 17.85
CA ASP A 143 3.25 -7.61 17.70
C ASP A 143 2.26 -8.67 17.17
N PRO A 144 1.23 -9.06 17.98
CA PRO A 144 0.28 -10.10 17.57
C PRO A 144 -0.58 -9.71 16.37
N ASP A 145 -0.91 -8.43 16.17
CA ASP A 145 -1.71 -7.95 15.04
C ASP A 145 -0.90 -8.01 13.74
N TRP A 146 0.37 -7.63 13.82
CA TRP A 146 1.31 -7.78 12.72
C TRP A 146 1.52 -9.26 12.37
N ARG A 147 1.73 -10.09 13.40
CA ARG A 147 1.95 -11.54 13.24
C ARG A 147 0.77 -12.23 12.55
N VAL A 148 -0.46 -11.99 13.00
CA VAL A 148 -1.64 -12.61 12.38
C VAL A 148 -1.87 -12.13 10.96
N TYR A 149 -1.61 -10.85 10.66
CA TYR A 149 -1.78 -10.27 9.34
C TYR A 149 -0.78 -10.84 8.33
N PHE A 150 0.53 -10.72 8.59
CA PHE A 150 1.55 -11.22 7.67
C PHE A 150 1.59 -12.74 7.62
N GLY A 151 1.32 -13.43 8.73
CA GLY A 151 1.19 -14.87 8.75
C GLY A 151 0.05 -15.38 7.87
N ALA A 152 -1.10 -14.71 7.90
CA ALA A 152 -2.23 -15.04 7.02
C ALA A 152 -1.88 -14.88 5.53
N ILE A 153 -1.12 -13.84 5.17
CA ILE A 153 -0.64 -13.63 3.79
C ILE A 153 0.42 -14.69 3.42
N ALA A 154 1.37 -14.96 4.32
CA ALA A 154 2.43 -15.94 4.09
C ALA A 154 1.88 -17.34 3.80
N ASN A 155 0.78 -17.73 4.45
CA ASN A 155 0.13 -19.01 4.22
C ASN A 155 -0.49 -19.14 2.81
N LEU A 156 -0.79 -18.03 2.14
CA LEU A 156 -1.41 -18.07 0.81
C LEU A 156 -0.41 -18.37 -0.31
N TYR A 157 0.86 -17.93 -0.18
CA TYR A 157 1.79 -17.91 -1.28
C TYR A 157 2.98 -18.85 -1.08
N HIS A 158 3.30 -19.64 -2.11
CA HIS A 158 4.46 -20.54 -2.11
C HIS A 158 5.76 -19.80 -2.47
N LYS A 159 5.70 -18.91 -3.45
CA LYS A 159 6.89 -18.30 -4.08
C LYS A 159 6.84 -16.78 -4.14
N HIS A 160 5.63 -16.20 -4.18
CA HIS A 160 5.47 -14.76 -4.36
C HIS A 160 6.08 -13.99 -3.19
N PRO A 161 6.89 -12.92 -3.44
CA PRO A 161 7.56 -12.16 -2.37
C PRO A 161 6.61 -11.52 -1.36
N VAL A 162 5.34 -11.28 -1.68
CA VAL A 162 4.34 -10.75 -0.74
C VAL A 162 4.16 -11.61 0.52
N ARG A 163 4.60 -12.87 0.49
CA ARG A 163 4.63 -13.78 1.65
C ARG A 163 5.65 -13.40 2.71
N ILE A 164 6.55 -12.48 2.40
CA ILE A 164 7.62 -12.02 3.27
C ILE A 164 7.26 -10.62 3.76
N ASP A 165 7.58 -10.34 5.01
CA ASP A 165 7.38 -9.02 5.59
C ASP A 165 8.07 -7.92 4.76
N ILE A 166 7.51 -6.72 4.78
CA ILE A 166 8.03 -5.57 4.03
C ILE A 166 9.48 -5.25 4.43
N ALA A 167 9.81 -5.38 5.70
CA ALA A 167 11.15 -5.18 6.23
C ALA A 167 12.12 -6.35 5.95
N GLY A 168 11.61 -7.47 5.43
CA GLY A 168 12.39 -8.70 5.26
C GLY A 168 12.59 -9.45 6.57
N THR A 169 13.75 -10.07 6.72
CA THR A 169 14.18 -10.76 7.94
C THR A 169 15.53 -10.21 8.39
N CYS A 170 15.91 -10.42 9.65
CA CYS A 170 17.25 -10.04 10.11
C CYS A 170 18.38 -10.68 9.27
N ASP A 171 18.17 -11.90 8.77
CA ASP A 171 19.15 -12.58 7.91
C ASP A 171 19.30 -11.86 6.56
N THR A 172 18.19 -11.51 5.91
CA THR A 172 18.23 -10.78 4.62
C THR A 172 18.76 -9.36 4.78
N VAL A 173 18.40 -8.68 5.88
CA VAL A 173 18.96 -7.36 6.21
C VAL A 173 20.47 -7.44 6.44
N ASN A 174 20.97 -8.45 7.17
CA ASN A 174 22.41 -8.63 7.40
C ASN A 174 23.18 -8.96 6.11
N ASN A 175 22.54 -9.60 5.12
CA ASN A 175 23.14 -9.90 3.83
C ASN A 175 23.08 -8.71 2.85
N THR A 176 22.36 -7.66 3.17
CA THR A 176 22.29 -6.44 2.35
C THR A 176 23.58 -5.66 2.45
N TYR A 177 24.11 -5.14 1.35
CA TYR A 177 25.32 -4.35 1.28
C TYR A 177 25.14 -3.13 0.37
N LYS A 178 26.07 -2.18 0.49
CA LYS A 178 26.00 -0.87 -0.16
C LYS A 178 25.73 -0.94 -1.66
N ASP A 179 26.50 -1.72 -2.42
CA ASP A 179 26.38 -1.78 -3.88
C ASP A 179 25.01 -2.30 -4.33
N MET A 180 24.38 -3.18 -3.51
CA MET A 180 23.03 -3.68 -3.78
C MET A 180 21.98 -2.57 -3.59
N LEU A 181 22.12 -1.73 -2.55
CA LEU A 181 21.28 -0.56 -2.31
C LEU A 181 21.43 0.47 -3.43
N GLU A 182 22.68 0.78 -3.82
CA GLU A 182 22.96 1.70 -4.93
C GLU A 182 22.36 1.20 -6.25
N LEU A 183 22.44 -0.10 -6.51
CA LEU A 183 21.87 -0.72 -7.71
C LEU A 183 20.34 -0.58 -7.75
N CYS A 184 19.66 -0.84 -6.63
CA CYS A 184 18.21 -0.64 -6.50
C CYS A 184 17.85 0.85 -6.66
N TYR A 185 18.61 1.73 -6.01
CA TYR A 185 18.39 3.17 -6.11
C TYR A 185 18.49 3.64 -7.57
N HIS A 186 19.58 3.35 -8.26
CA HIS A 186 19.76 3.77 -9.65
C HIS A 186 18.72 3.19 -10.59
N THR A 187 18.16 2.03 -10.28
CA THR A 187 17.14 1.38 -11.11
C THR A 187 15.74 1.97 -10.86
N PHE A 188 15.35 2.13 -9.61
CA PHE A 188 13.96 2.42 -9.26
C PHE A 188 13.69 3.90 -8.93
N TYR A 189 14.72 4.65 -8.51
CA TYR A 189 14.59 6.09 -8.22
C TYR A 189 14.90 6.97 -9.44
N HIS A 190 14.70 6.37 -10.61
CA HIS A 190 14.79 7.09 -11.88
C HIS A 190 13.49 7.88 -12.13
N PRO A 191 13.56 9.14 -12.65
CA PRO A 191 12.38 9.99 -12.86
C PRO A 191 11.22 9.32 -13.59
N HIS A 192 11.49 8.50 -14.60
CA HIS A 192 10.46 7.75 -15.35
C HIS A 192 9.68 6.73 -14.52
N ASN A 193 10.23 6.31 -13.38
CA ASN A 193 9.59 5.36 -12.46
C ASN A 193 8.99 6.03 -11.23
N MET A 194 8.97 7.37 -11.23
CA MET A 194 8.58 8.18 -10.08
C MET A 194 7.47 9.18 -10.42
N MET A 195 6.77 9.63 -9.39
CA MET A 195 5.71 10.62 -9.48
C MET A 195 5.77 11.57 -8.29
N LEU A 196 5.71 12.89 -8.56
CA LEU A 196 5.55 13.93 -7.55
C LEU A 196 4.11 14.42 -7.53
N PHE A 197 3.49 14.42 -6.36
CA PHE A 197 2.17 14.99 -6.13
C PHE A 197 2.25 16.05 -5.03
N VAL A 198 1.77 17.26 -5.30
CA VAL A 198 1.71 18.34 -4.31
C VAL A 198 0.29 18.89 -4.27
N VAL A 199 -0.28 18.98 -3.07
CA VAL A 199 -1.64 19.48 -2.85
C VAL A 199 -1.67 20.45 -1.68
N GLY A 200 -2.38 21.55 -1.82
CA GLY A 200 -2.55 22.55 -0.77
C GLY A 200 -2.54 23.98 -1.29
N ASN A 201 -2.11 24.90 -0.44
CA ASN A 201 -2.04 26.33 -0.78
C ASN A 201 -0.79 26.63 -1.60
N ILE A 202 -0.82 26.27 -2.88
CA ILE A 202 0.30 26.39 -3.81
C ILE A 202 -0.03 27.26 -5.01
N GLN A 203 1.00 27.84 -5.62
CA GLN A 203 0.92 28.52 -6.91
C GLN A 203 1.55 27.61 -7.98
N PRO A 204 0.75 26.93 -8.81
CA PRO A 204 1.25 25.87 -9.69
C PRO A 204 2.36 26.33 -10.65
N GLU A 205 2.23 27.50 -11.25
CA GLU A 205 3.19 28.03 -12.22
C GLU A 205 4.56 28.29 -11.58
N GLU A 206 4.58 28.90 -10.38
CA GLU A 206 5.82 29.16 -9.64
C GLU A 206 6.47 27.85 -9.19
N LEU A 207 5.65 26.91 -8.71
CA LEU A 207 6.14 25.63 -8.22
C LEU A 207 6.70 24.76 -9.35
N VAL A 208 6.06 24.75 -10.53
CA VAL A 208 6.58 24.08 -11.73
C VAL A 208 7.96 24.64 -12.11
N ASP A 209 8.14 25.95 -12.04
CA ASP A 209 9.44 26.58 -12.34
C ASP A 209 10.53 26.18 -11.34
N VAL A 210 10.19 26.08 -10.05
CA VAL A 210 11.11 25.58 -9.01
C VAL A 210 11.51 24.13 -9.32
N ILE A 211 10.53 23.27 -9.61
CA ILE A 211 10.75 21.87 -9.94
C ILE A 211 11.62 21.72 -11.19
N LYS A 212 11.30 22.44 -12.28
CA LYS A 212 12.09 22.42 -13.54
C LYS A 212 13.54 22.85 -13.30
N LYS A 213 13.75 23.95 -12.57
CA LYS A 213 15.11 24.44 -12.23
C LYS A 213 15.89 23.43 -11.38
N ASN A 214 15.22 22.73 -10.47
CA ASN A 214 15.81 21.67 -9.66
C ASN A 214 16.22 20.47 -10.53
N GLN A 215 15.30 19.97 -11.37
CA GLN A 215 15.52 18.78 -12.20
C GLN A 215 16.57 19.00 -13.30
N ASN A 216 16.67 20.19 -13.88
CA ASN A 216 17.65 20.54 -14.91
C ASN A 216 19.12 20.54 -14.40
N LYS A 217 19.33 20.54 -13.08
CA LYS A 217 20.67 20.43 -12.46
C LYS A 217 21.10 18.97 -12.28
N LYS A 218 20.21 18.02 -12.49
CA LYS A 218 20.43 16.59 -12.21
C LYS A 218 20.66 15.80 -13.48
N HIS A 219 21.48 14.77 -13.37
CA HIS A 219 21.79 13.87 -14.48
C HIS A 219 21.38 12.47 -14.11
N PHE A 220 20.60 11.85 -14.97
CA PHE A 220 20.14 10.47 -14.83
C PHE A 220 20.67 9.60 -15.96
N LEU A 221 20.80 8.31 -15.73
CA LEU A 221 21.10 7.36 -16.78
C LEU A 221 20.01 7.38 -17.86
N PRO A 222 20.31 6.98 -19.11
CA PRO A 222 19.25 6.83 -20.11
C PRO A 222 18.15 5.86 -19.63
N GLU A 223 16.90 6.22 -19.91
CA GLU A 223 15.75 5.38 -19.56
C GLU A 223 15.83 4.02 -20.25
N THR A 224 15.53 2.98 -19.49
CA THR A 224 15.15 1.65 -20.02
C THR A 224 13.96 1.15 -19.23
N SER A 225 13.06 0.42 -19.87
CA SER A 225 11.92 -0.18 -19.15
C SER A 225 12.41 -1.17 -18.10
N ILE A 226 11.95 -1.02 -16.87
CA ILE A 226 12.30 -1.92 -15.77
C ILE A 226 11.61 -3.27 -16.00
N GLN A 227 12.40 -4.31 -16.23
CA GLN A 227 11.90 -5.67 -16.39
C GLN A 227 11.93 -6.38 -15.03
N ARG A 228 10.73 -6.73 -14.53
CA ARG A 228 10.54 -7.49 -13.30
C ARG A 228 10.28 -8.96 -13.61
N LYS A 229 10.75 -9.86 -12.76
CA LYS A 229 10.48 -11.29 -12.92
C LYS A 229 8.99 -11.56 -12.69
N LYS A 230 8.36 -12.22 -13.67
CA LYS A 230 7.02 -12.77 -13.47
C LYS A 230 7.12 -14.01 -12.59
N ILE A 231 6.36 -14.03 -11.50
CA ILE A 231 6.31 -15.16 -10.56
C ILE A 231 5.25 -16.15 -11.06
N GLU A 232 5.67 -17.40 -11.26
CA GLU A 232 4.75 -18.52 -11.51
C GLU A 232 4.33 -19.10 -10.15
N GLU A 233 3.26 -18.56 -9.61
CA GLU A 233 2.72 -18.93 -8.31
C GLU A 233 1.71 -20.07 -8.45
N PRO A 234 1.81 -21.19 -7.69
CA PRO A 234 0.79 -22.25 -7.67
C PRO A 234 -0.58 -21.69 -7.24
N GLU A 235 -1.66 -22.25 -7.79
CA GLU A 235 -3.02 -21.81 -7.42
C GLU A 235 -3.37 -22.17 -5.97
N SER A 236 -2.86 -23.31 -5.46
CA SER A 236 -3.09 -23.74 -4.07
C SER A 236 -2.47 -22.78 -3.07
N VAL A 237 -3.02 -22.77 -1.85
CA VAL A 237 -2.39 -22.10 -0.70
C VAL A 237 -1.20 -22.93 -0.20
N ALA A 238 -0.18 -22.25 0.31
CA ALA A 238 1.03 -22.88 0.81
C ALA A 238 0.78 -23.65 2.12
N VAL A 239 -0.03 -23.08 3.02
CA VAL A 239 -0.39 -23.66 4.31
C VAL A 239 -1.89 -23.50 4.52
N LYS A 240 -2.60 -24.58 4.88
CA LYS A 240 -4.06 -24.54 5.11
C LYS A 240 -4.44 -23.94 6.46
N GLU A 241 -3.65 -24.23 7.48
CA GLU A 241 -3.87 -23.71 8.82
C GLU A 241 -2.54 -23.62 9.56
N GLN A 242 -2.35 -22.52 10.29
CA GLN A 242 -1.19 -22.31 11.16
C GLN A 242 -1.65 -21.69 12.47
N ILE A 243 -1.03 -22.12 13.56
CA ILE A 243 -1.29 -21.61 14.91
C ILE A 243 0.04 -21.21 15.54
N ASP A 244 0.17 -19.95 15.90
CA ASP A 244 1.25 -19.44 16.73
C ASP A 244 0.73 -19.16 18.14
N ILE A 245 1.57 -19.30 19.16
CA ILE A 245 1.23 -19.00 20.55
C ILE A 245 1.93 -17.71 20.96
N MET A 246 1.16 -16.73 21.43
CA MET A 246 1.69 -15.44 21.90
C MET A 246 0.95 -14.99 23.17
N GLN A 247 1.54 -14.04 23.88
CA GLN A 247 0.88 -13.38 25.01
C GLN A 247 -0.13 -12.36 24.50
N VAL A 248 -1.40 -12.76 24.41
CA VAL A 248 -2.52 -11.92 23.97
C VAL A 248 -3.67 -12.03 24.95
N GLU A 249 -4.53 -11.01 24.99
CA GLU A 249 -5.74 -11.06 25.84
C GLU A 249 -6.80 -11.99 25.25
N MET A 250 -6.97 -11.97 23.94
CA MET A 250 -7.90 -12.80 23.17
C MET A 250 -7.17 -13.46 22.00
N ASN A 251 -7.64 -14.62 21.55
CA ASN A 251 -7.11 -15.23 20.34
C ASN A 251 -7.43 -14.33 19.13
N LYS A 252 -6.50 -14.23 18.18
CA LYS A 252 -6.67 -13.52 16.93
C LYS A 252 -6.76 -14.54 15.80
N LEU A 253 -7.67 -14.32 14.87
CA LEU A 253 -7.86 -15.22 13.74
C LEU A 253 -8.10 -14.43 12.46
N ILE A 254 -7.42 -14.83 11.40
CA ILE A 254 -7.70 -14.39 10.04
C ILE A 254 -7.89 -15.63 9.15
N VAL A 255 -9.04 -15.71 8.50
CA VAL A 255 -9.25 -16.53 7.31
C VAL A 255 -8.85 -15.70 6.10
N SER A 256 -7.86 -16.18 5.38
CA SER A 256 -7.37 -15.57 4.14
C SER A 256 -7.77 -16.41 2.94
N ILE A 257 -8.10 -15.76 1.81
CA ILE A 257 -8.46 -16.44 0.57
C ILE A 257 -7.59 -15.89 -0.54
N LYS A 258 -6.85 -16.78 -1.22
CA LYS A 258 -6.03 -16.42 -2.37
C LYS A 258 -6.92 -16.19 -3.59
N VAL A 259 -6.68 -15.08 -4.29
CA VAL A 259 -7.36 -14.77 -5.54
C VAL A 259 -6.37 -14.97 -6.69
N ASN A 260 -6.55 -16.04 -7.45
CA ASN A 260 -5.62 -16.45 -8.51
C ASN A 260 -5.83 -15.72 -9.84
N ASP A 261 -6.98 -15.05 -10.00
CA ASP A 261 -7.33 -14.27 -11.17
C ASP A 261 -6.66 -12.87 -11.09
N ILE A 262 -5.46 -12.73 -11.66
CA ILE A 262 -4.71 -11.48 -11.66
C ILE A 262 -5.12 -10.63 -12.86
N MET A 263 -5.83 -9.56 -12.58
CA MET A 263 -6.29 -8.61 -13.60
C MET A 263 -5.16 -7.64 -13.98
N THR A 264 -5.03 -7.36 -15.28
CA THR A 264 -4.07 -6.39 -15.81
C THR A 264 -4.73 -5.11 -16.33
N ASN A 265 -6.03 -5.16 -16.62
CA ASN A 265 -6.79 -3.99 -17.07
C ASN A 265 -7.13 -3.08 -15.87
N PRO A 266 -6.71 -1.80 -15.87
CA PRO A 266 -6.95 -0.89 -14.74
C PRO A 266 -8.43 -0.71 -14.39
N GLN A 267 -9.31 -0.61 -15.40
CA GLN A 267 -10.74 -0.41 -15.19
C GLN A 267 -11.41 -1.63 -14.55
N GLU A 268 -11.01 -2.84 -14.95
CA GLU A 268 -11.49 -4.08 -14.35
C GLU A 268 -10.97 -4.26 -12.92
N LYS A 269 -9.69 -3.91 -12.68
CA LYS A 269 -9.10 -3.90 -11.34
C LYS A 269 -9.88 -3.02 -10.38
N ILE A 270 -10.07 -1.75 -10.73
CA ILE A 270 -10.78 -0.82 -9.85
C ILE A 270 -12.25 -1.20 -9.66
N LYS A 271 -12.90 -1.71 -10.70
CA LYS A 271 -14.27 -2.20 -10.61
C LYS A 271 -14.37 -3.35 -9.62
N ARG A 272 -13.46 -4.33 -9.67
CA ARG A 272 -13.41 -5.45 -8.74
C ARG A 272 -13.16 -4.98 -7.31
N GLU A 273 -12.17 -4.11 -7.09
CA GLU A 273 -11.86 -3.57 -5.76
C GLU A 273 -13.06 -2.85 -5.15
N LEU A 274 -13.70 -1.97 -5.91
CA LEU A 274 -14.87 -1.23 -5.44
C LEU A 274 -16.08 -2.15 -5.18
N SER A 275 -16.24 -3.20 -5.99
CA SER A 275 -17.29 -4.20 -5.78
C SER A 275 -17.09 -4.98 -4.48
N PHE A 276 -15.85 -5.37 -4.14
CA PHE A 276 -15.52 -5.97 -2.85
C PHE A 276 -15.77 -5.00 -1.69
N ASN A 277 -15.34 -3.75 -1.81
CA ASN A 277 -15.54 -2.74 -0.76
C ASN A 277 -17.03 -2.52 -0.46
N LEU A 278 -17.86 -2.44 -1.52
CA LEU A 278 -19.30 -2.33 -1.37
C LEU A 278 -19.92 -3.61 -0.77
N LEU A 279 -19.46 -4.79 -1.18
CA LEU A 279 -19.93 -6.08 -0.66
C LEU A 279 -19.59 -6.21 0.84
N PHE A 280 -18.37 -5.87 1.25
CA PHE A 280 -17.98 -5.89 2.66
C PHE A 280 -18.73 -4.85 3.49
N ASP A 281 -18.95 -3.66 2.97
CA ASP A 281 -19.78 -2.66 3.64
C ASP A 281 -21.23 -3.14 3.81
N LEU A 282 -21.75 -3.88 2.82
CA LEU A 282 -23.10 -4.42 2.85
C LEU A 282 -23.28 -5.48 3.95
N TYR A 283 -22.31 -6.39 4.11
CA TYR A 283 -22.43 -7.50 5.04
C TYR A 283 -21.75 -7.27 6.39
N PHE A 284 -20.65 -6.49 6.42
CA PHE A 284 -19.77 -6.40 7.60
C PHE A 284 -19.62 -4.97 8.17
N SER A 285 -20.36 -3.99 7.65
CA SER A 285 -20.37 -2.68 8.32
C SER A 285 -21.24 -2.73 9.57
N LYS A 286 -20.93 -1.87 10.56
CA LYS A 286 -21.71 -1.75 11.81
C LYS A 286 -23.21 -1.44 11.60
N SER A 287 -23.61 -1.05 10.40
CA SER A 287 -25.01 -0.82 10.02
C SER A 287 -25.67 -2.01 9.31
N SER A 288 -24.95 -3.10 9.04
CA SER A 288 -25.50 -4.27 8.37
C SER A 288 -26.26 -5.19 9.32
N VAL A 289 -27.27 -5.86 8.81
CA VAL A 289 -28.06 -6.83 9.56
C VAL A 289 -27.18 -8.00 10.00
N LEU A 290 -26.37 -8.54 9.09
CA LEU A 290 -25.53 -9.71 9.37
C LEU A 290 -24.48 -9.42 10.46
N TYR A 291 -23.77 -8.29 10.37
CA TYR A 291 -22.80 -7.88 11.39
C TYR A 291 -23.47 -7.78 12.78
N ASN A 292 -24.62 -7.11 12.87
CA ASN A 292 -25.33 -6.94 14.14
C ASN A 292 -25.87 -8.26 14.69
N GLU A 293 -26.32 -9.15 13.83
CA GLU A 293 -26.72 -10.51 14.22
C GLU A 293 -25.54 -11.28 14.83
N TRP A 294 -24.40 -11.31 14.13
CA TRP A 294 -23.19 -11.99 14.63
C TRP A 294 -22.67 -11.40 15.93
N LEU A 295 -22.66 -10.05 16.01
CA LEU A 295 -22.26 -9.34 17.23
C LEU A 295 -23.17 -9.69 18.42
N SER A 296 -24.51 -9.67 18.21
CA SER A 296 -25.49 -9.98 19.26
C SER A 296 -25.43 -11.42 19.76
N LYS A 297 -25.04 -12.36 18.88
CA LYS A 297 -24.83 -13.78 19.21
C LYS A 297 -23.44 -14.06 19.81
N GLY A 298 -22.56 -13.03 19.88
CA GLY A 298 -21.20 -13.18 20.37
C GLY A 298 -20.27 -13.98 19.42
N TYR A 299 -20.63 -14.10 18.14
CA TYR A 299 -19.79 -14.77 17.14
C TYR A 299 -18.58 -13.91 16.75
N ILE A 300 -18.75 -12.60 16.78
CA ILE A 300 -17.73 -11.59 16.52
C ILE A 300 -17.75 -10.51 17.61
N ASN A 301 -16.73 -9.68 17.62
CA ASN A 301 -16.68 -8.45 18.40
C ASN A 301 -16.33 -7.25 17.49
N GLU A 302 -16.01 -6.09 18.07
CA GLU A 302 -15.74 -4.86 17.33
C GLU A 302 -14.45 -4.88 16.52
N THR A 303 -13.53 -5.84 16.73
CA THR A 303 -12.29 -6.00 15.97
C THR A 303 -12.53 -6.69 14.63
N PHE A 304 -13.72 -7.31 14.44
CA PHE A 304 -14.03 -8.03 13.21
C PHE A 304 -13.99 -7.12 11.99
N SER A 305 -13.28 -7.57 10.97
CA SER A 305 -13.12 -6.84 9.71
C SER A 305 -12.97 -7.79 8.52
N ALA A 306 -13.25 -7.25 7.34
CA ALA A 306 -12.98 -7.91 6.07
C ALA A 306 -12.33 -6.91 5.12
N ASN A 307 -11.36 -7.39 4.33
CA ASN A 307 -10.59 -6.58 3.40
C ASN A 307 -10.30 -7.38 2.13
N PHE A 308 -10.27 -6.71 0.99
CA PHE A 308 -9.74 -7.20 -0.27
C PHE A 308 -8.53 -6.37 -0.67
N THR A 309 -7.44 -7.02 -0.97
CA THR A 309 -6.21 -6.40 -1.47
C THR A 309 -5.89 -6.96 -2.84
N GLN A 310 -5.62 -6.09 -3.78
CA GLN A 310 -5.02 -6.45 -5.05
C GLN A 310 -3.97 -5.43 -5.44
N GLU A 311 -2.87 -5.92 -5.97
CA GLU A 311 -1.75 -5.13 -6.47
C GLU A 311 -1.40 -5.60 -7.89
N ARG A 312 -0.21 -5.26 -8.34
CA ARG A 312 0.24 -5.56 -9.72
C ARG A 312 0.10 -7.03 -10.12
N ASP A 313 0.45 -7.97 -9.24
CA ASP A 313 0.60 -9.39 -9.54
C ASP A 313 0.17 -10.36 -8.42
N TYR A 314 -0.57 -9.84 -7.43
CA TYR A 314 -1.21 -10.66 -6.41
C TYR A 314 -2.55 -10.06 -5.95
N ALA A 315 -3.42 -10.93 -5.42
CA ALA A 315 -4.66 -10.50 -4.78
C ALA A 315 -5.12 -11.52 -3.73
N PHE A 316 -5.77 -11.01 -2.67
CA PHE A 316 -6.32 -11.85 -1.60
C PHE A 316 -7.45 -11.16 -0.84
N ILE A 317 -8.23 -11.97 -0.13
CA ILE A 317 -9.26 -11.54 0.81
C ILE A 317 -8.77 -11.92 2.22
N LEU A 318 -8.95 -11.04 3.19
CA LEU A 318 -8.75 -11.32 4.61
C LEU A 318 -10.06 -11.08 5.36
N ILE A 319 -10.47 -12.01 6.22
CA ILE A 319 -11.67 -11.90 7.07
C ILE A 319 -11.28 -12.41 8.46
N GLY A 320 -11.48 -11.60 9.49
CA GLY A 320 -11.10 -12.05 10.84
C GLY A 320 -11.31 -11.00 11.91
N GLY A 321 -10.79 -11.30 13.08
CA GLY A 321 -10.86 -10.48 14.28
C GLY A 321 -10.44 -11.26 15.52
N ASP A 322 -10.67 -10.70 16.68
CA ASP A 322 -10.34 -11.29 17.96
C ASP A 322 -11.54 -12.07 18.51
N GLN A 323 -11.30 -13.26 19.07
CA GLN A 323 -12.35 -14.05 19.68
C GLN A 323 -11.75 -15.09 20.65
N ASP A 324 -12.32 -15.21 21.86
CA ASP A 324 -11.88 -16.23 22.83
C ASP A 324 -12.08 -17.64 22.28
N ASP A 325 -13.23 -17.90 21.66
CA ASP A 325 -13.48 -19.13 20.90
C ASP A 325 -13.18 -18.93 19.41
N TYR A 326 -11.90 -19.04 19.05
CA TYR A 326 -11.50 -18.89 17.65
C TYR A 326 -12.10 -19.96 16.72
N HIS A 327 -12.50 -21.13 17.23
CA HIS A 327 -13.19 -22.16 16.45
C HIS A 327 -14.59 -21.71 16.06
N LEU A 328 -15.28 -20.99 16.95
CA LEU A 328 -16.58 -20.40 16.64
C LEU A 328 -16.46 -19.34 15.55
N LEU A 329 -15.47 -18.45 15.67
CA LEU A 329 -15.21 -17.43 14.65
C LEU A 329 -14.84 -18.06 13.30
N GLN A 330 -13.91 -19.02 13.30
CA GLN A 330 -13.51 -19.76 12.09
C GLN A 330 -14.72 -20.41 11.41
N LYS A 331 -15.53 -21.13 12.18
CA LYS A 331 -16.75 -21.75 11.67
C LYS A 331 -17.71 -20.72 11.07
N THR A 332 -17.95 -19.61 11.77
CA THR A 332 -18.85 -18.54 11.30
C THR A 332 -18.39 -17.97 9.97
N ILE A 333 -17.09 -17.72 9.80
CA ILE A 333 -16.52 -17.21 8.53
C ILE A 333 -16.65 -18.27 7.42
N PHE A 334 -16.35 -19.54 7.70
CA PHE A 334 -16.46 -20.60 6.70
C PHE A 334 -17.92 -20.89 6.30
N ASP A 335 -18.85 -20.82 7.24
CA ASP A 335 -20.29 -20.91 6.96
C ASP A 335 -20.75 -19.76 6.05
N PHE A 336 -20.26 -18.53 6.29
CA PHE A 336 -20.51 -17.39 5.40
C PHE A 336 -19.95 -17.63 3.99
N ILE A 337 -18.71 -18.12 3.87
CA ILE A 337 -18.07 -18.40 2.57
C ILE A 337 -18.87 -19.46 1.78
N GLU A 338 -19.40 -20.48 2.46
CA GLU A 338 -20.19 -21.53 1.82
C GLU A 338 -21.55 -21.05 1.32
N HIS A 339 -22.16 -20.09 1.99
CA HIS A 339 -23.53 -19.66 1.72
C HIS A 339 -23.61 -18.23 1.16
N ILE A 340 -22.48 -17.64 0.76
CA ILE A 340 -22.47 -16.26 0.24
C ILE A 340 -23.34 -16.08 -1.01
N ASP A 341 -23.45 -17.13 -1.84
CA ASP A 341 -24.26 -17.09 -3.06
C ASP A 341 -25.76 -17.08 -2.74
N ASP A 342 -26.17 -17.60 -1.59
CA ASP A 342 -27.56 -17.61 -1.12
C ASP A 342 -27.99 -16.24 -0.58
N LEU A 343 -27.03 -15.35 -0.28
CA LEU A 343 -27.31 -14.03 0.27
C LEU A 343 -27.83 -13.08 -0.82
N VAL A 344 -29.07 -12.68 -0.71
CA VAL A 344 -29.69 -11.71 -1.61
C VAL A 344 -29.21 -10.31 -1.29
N ILE A 345 -28.90 -9.55 -2.33
CA ILE A 345 -28.54 -8.12 -2.22
C ILE A 345 -29.80 -7.30 -2.52
N GLU A 346 -30.37 -6.71 -1.49
CA GLU A 346 -31.53 -5.85 -1.64
C GLU A 346 -31.17 -4.50 -2.28
N GLN A 347 -31.99 -4.03 -3.20
CA GLN A 347 -31.71 -2.80 -3.96
C GLN A 347 -31.57 -1.58 -3.05
N GLU A 348 -32.38 -1.49 -1.99
CA GLU A 348 -32.38 -0.35 -1.05
C GLU A 348 -31.05 -0.29 -0.28
N ASP A 349 -30.58 -1.44 0.22
CA ASP A 349 -29.31 -1.55 0.94
C ASP A 349 -28.12 -1.26 0.03
N PHE A 350 -28.12 -1.79 -1.19
CA PHE A 350 -27.11 -1.50 -2.19
C PHE A 350 -27.01 0.01 -2.46
N GLU A 351 -28.13 0.67 -2.73
CA GLU A 351 -28.14 2.12 -2.98
C GLU A 351 -27.70 2.93 -1.76
N ARG A 352 -28.05 2.48 -0.56
CA ARG A 352 -27.62 3.11 0.70
C ARG A 352 -26.11 3.04 0.86
N ILE A 353 -25.48 1.87 0.70
CA ILE A 353 -24.05 1.68 0.81
C ILE A 353 -23.30 2.43 -0.30
N LYS A 354 -23.81 2.38 -1.52
CA LYS A 354 -23.24 3.13 -2.65
C LYS A 354 -23.17 4.63 -2.37
N ARG A 355 -24.27 5.23 -1.87
CA ARG A 355 -24.28 6.65 -1.46
C ARG A 355 -23.30 6.94 -0.32
N LYS A 356 -23.21 6.05 0.69
CA LYS A 356 -22.22 6.15 1.77
C LYS A 356 -20.80 6.18 1.22
N THR A 357 -20.46 5.26 0.33
CA THR A 357 -19.12 5.16 -0.28
C THR A 357 -18.77 6.40 -1.10
N ILE A 358 -19.70 6.91 -1.91
CA ILE A 358 -19.53 8.17 -2.63
C ILE A 358 -19.30 9.33 -1.65
N GLY A 359 -20.09 9.41 -0.57
CA GLY A 359 -19.92 10.42 0.46
C GLY A 359 -18.55 10.37 1.14
N ASN A 360 -18.05 9.17 1.42
CA ASN A 360 -16.73 8.96 2.00
C ASN A 360 -15.61 9.42 1.05
N PHE A 361 -15.70 9.10 -0.24
CA PHE A 361 -14.74 9.60 -1.23
C PHE A 361 -14.77 11.13 -1.32
N ILE A 362 -15.94 11.73 -1.39
CA ILE A 362 -16.06 13.20 -1.43
C ILE A 362 -15.44 13.82 -0.16
N ASN A 363 -15.71 13.23 1.00
CA ASN A 363 -15.16 13.73 2.26
C ASN A 363 -13.63 13.60 2.33
N SER A 364 -13.04 12.56 1.74
CA SER A 364 -11.57 12.38 1.72
C SER A 364 -10.85 13.50 0.97
N TYR A 365 -11.50 14.20 0.06
CA TYR A 365 -10.94 15.37 -0.64
C TYR A 365 -10.83 16.63 0.22
N ASN A 366 -11.23 16.57 1.49
CA ASN A 366 -10.96 17.62 2.49
C ASN A 366 -9.61 17.44 3.20
N SER A 367 -8.90 16.34 2.96
CA SER A 367 -7.58 16.07 3.55
C SER A 367 -6.51 16.03 2.45
N PRO A 368 -5.53 16.94 2.44
CA PRO A 368 -4.40 16.90 1.52
C PRO A 368 -3.65 15.55 1.57
N GLU A 369 -3.48 14.99 2.75
CA GLU A 369 -2.84 13.68 2.96
C GLU A 369 -3.62 12.56 2.27
N SER A 370 -4.94 12.51 2.48
CA SER A 370 -5.81 11.50 1.87
C SER A 370 -5.81 11.59 0.36
N ILE A 371 -5.82 12.82 -0.19
CA ILE A 371 -5.77 13.07 -1.63
C ILE A 371 -4.45 12.54 -2.21
N ALA A 372 -3.31 12.95 -1.65
CA ALA A 372 -1.99 12.59 -2.17
C ALA A 372 -1.72 11.08 -2.07
N ASN A 373 -2.04 10.47 -0.93
CA ASN A 373 -1.87 9.03 -0.73
C ASN A 373 -2.77 8.20 -1.65
N SER A 374 -4.04 8.59 -1.80
CA SER A 374 -4.96 7.94 -2.73
C SER A 374 -4.48 8.08 -4.17
N PHE A 375 -4.07 9.29 -4.58
CA PHE A 375 -3.55 9.51 -5.93
C PHE A 375 -2.32 8.65 -6.22
N SER A 376 -1.34 8.65 -5.32
CA SER A 376 -0.10 7.86 -5.45
C SER A 376 -0.37 6.36 -5.54
N ARG A 377 -1.32 5.84 -4.73
CA ARG A 377 -1.69 4.42 -4.75
C ARG A 377 -2.22 4.00 -6.12
N TYR A 378 -3.15 4.76 -6.68
CA TYR A 378 -3.81 4.40 -7.93
C TYR A 378 -3.02 4.79 -9.19
N TYR A 379 -2.10 5.75 -9.07
CA TYR A 379 -1.30 6.23 -10.20
C TYR A 379 -0.51 5.11 -10.88
N PHE A 380 0.23 4.30 -10.11
CA PHE A 380 1.04 3.20 -10.66
C PHE A 380 0.19 2.04 -11.18
N GLU A 381 -1.09 1.98 -10.82
CA GLU A 381 -2.08 1.05 -11.37
C GLU A 381 -2.76 1.59 -12.64
N GLY A 382 -2.41 2.79 -13.09
CA GLY A 382 -2.98 3.42 -14.27
C GLY A 382 -4.39 3.99 -14.06
N ILE A 383 -4.75 4.31 -12.80
CA ILE A 383 -6.07 4.80 -12.41
C ILE A 383 -5.93 6.20 -11.84
N CYS A 384 -6.80 7.11 -12.26
CA CYS A 384 -6.93 8.44 -11.66
C CYS A 384 -7.88 8.39 -10.45
N SER A 385 -7.36 8.66 -9.24
CA SER A 385 -8.17 8.62 -8.01
C SER A 385 -9.34 9.61 -8.02
N PHE A 386 -9.26 10.68 -8.80
CA PHE A 386 -10.37 11.64 -8.97
C PHE A 386 -11.57 11.10 -9.73
N GLU A 387 -11.43 9.94 -10.37
CA GLU A 387 -12.50 9.24 -11.09
C GLU A 387 -13.20 8.18 -10.23
N LEU A 388 -12.75 7.94 -8.98
CA LEU A 388 -13.30 6.89 -8.12
C LEU A 388 -14.80 7.05 -7.86
N VAL A 389 -15.29 8.28 -7.71
CA VAL A 389 -16.72 8.57 -7.56
C VAL A 389 -17.50 8.13 -8.80
N ASP A 390 -16.95 8.38 -9.98
CA ASP A 390 -17.59 7.97 -11.25
C ASP A 390 -17.55 6.44 -11.42
N TYR A 391 -16.48 5.78 -11.00
CA TYR A 391 -16.39 4.31 -10.97
C TYR A 391 -17.45 3.71 -10.02
N VAL A 392 -17.53 4.18 -8.78
CA VAL A 392 -18.53 3.71 -7.81
C VAL A 392 -19.95 3.92 -8.36
N SER A 393 -20.21 5.07 -8.99
CA SER A 393 -21.54 5.36 -9.53
C SER A 393 -22.02 4.34 -10.58
N LYS A 394 -21.09 3.69 -11.28
CA LYS A 394 -21.36 2.69 -12.32
C LYS A 394 -21.46 1.25 -11.80
N ILE A 395 -21.03 0.97 -10.56
CA ILE A 395 -21.14 -0.37 -9.97
C ILE A 395 -22.61 -0.76 -9.84
N THR A 396 -22.90 -2.01 -10.12
CA THR A 396 -24.25 -2.63 -10.08
C THR A 396 -24.30 -3.81 -9.12
N ILE A 397 -25.48 -4.26 -8.75
CA ILE A 397 -25.66 -5.51 -7.96
C ILE A 397 -25.05 -6.72 -8.68
N ALA A 398 -25.10 -6.75 -10.01
CA ALA A 398 -24.49 -7.83 -10.78
C ALA A 398 -22.96 -7.88 -10.55
N ASP A 399 -22.30 -6.73 -10.43
CA ASP A 399 -20.86 -6.66 -10.15
C ASP A 399 -20.51 -7.18 -8.74
N LEU A 400 -21.38 -6.92 -7.76
CA LEU A 400 -21.23 -7.48 -6.41
C LEU A 400 -21.45 -9.01 -6.40
N ASN A 401 -22.41 -9.50 -7.16
CA ASN A 401 -22.61 -10.95 -7.28
C ASN A 401 -21.46 -11.63 -8.03
N GLU A 402 -20.84 -10.95 -9.00
CA GLU A 402 -19.68 -11.50 -9.71
C GLU A 402 -18.48 -11.74 -8.79
N VAL A 403 -18.21 -10.87 -7.82
CA VAL A 403 -17.06 -11.05 -6.90
C VAL A 403 -17.29 -12.12 -5.84
N LYS A 404 -18.52 -12.59 -5.63
CA LYS A 404 -18.81 -13.71 -4.71
C LYS A 404 -18.08 -15.00 -5.11
N LYS A 405 -17.82 -15.24 -6.39
CA LYS A 405 -17.08 -16.42 -6.89
C LYS A 405 -15.69 -16.58 -6.29
N TYR A 406 -15.10 -15.50 -5.76
CA TYR A 406 -13.77 -15.52 -5.14
C TYR A 406 -13.78 -16.05 -3.70
N PHE A 407 -14.96 -16.17 -3.07
CA PHE A 407 -15.10 -16.77 -1.75
C PHE A 407 -15.10 -18.31 -1.87
N ASN A 408 -13.90 -18.86 -2.09
CA ASN A 408 -13.73 -20.28 -2.34
C ASN A 408 -12.83 -20.92 -1.26
N LYS A 409 -13.39 -21.87 -0.51
CA LYS A 409 -12.68 -22.63 0.55
C LYS A 409 -11.44 -23.37 0.06
N GLU A 410 -11.41 -23.76 -1.21
CA GLU A 410 -10.25 -24.45 -1.79
C GLU A 410 -8.99 -23.58 -1.73
N TYR A 411 -9.16 -22.28 -1.89
CA TYR A 411 -8.09 -21.28 -1.86
C TYR A 411 -8.00 -20.54 -0.52
N ALA A 412 -8.66 -21.05 0.53
CA ALA A 412 -8.64 -20.46 1.84
C ALA A 412 -7.55 -21.08 2.74
N SER A 413 -7.04 -20.25 3.63
CA SER A 413 -6.14 -20.59 4.73
C SER A 413 -6.59 -19.90 6.01
N THR A 414 -6.24 -20.46 7.15
CA THR A 414 -6.48 -19.83 8.46
C THR A 414 -5.16 -19.61 9.19
N TYR A 415 -4.96 -18.42 9.73
CA TYR A 415 -3.87 -18.13 10.66
C TYR A 415 -4.43 -17.71 12.00
N ILE A 416 -3.90 -18.29 13.08
CA ILE A 416 -4.37 -18.08 14.45
C ILE A 416 -3.18 -17.68 15.32
N VAL A 417 -3.30 -16.54 16.01
CA VAL A 417 -2.46 -16.23 17.17
C VAL A 417 -3.25 -16.60 18.40
N LYS A 418 -2.83 -17.69 19.03
CA LYS A 418 -3.50 -18.27 20.18
C LYS A 418 -2.91 -17.72 21.47
N LYS A 419 -3.79 -17.43 22.42
CA LYS A 419 -3.43 -17.03 23.78
C LYS A 419 -2.60 -18.13 24.46
N ASP A 420 -1.46 -17.71 25.03
CA ASP A 420 -0.71 -18.57 25.95
C ASP A 420 -1.56 -18.85 27.21
N LYS A 421 -1.43 -20.05 27.79
CA LYS A 421 -2.29 -20.52 28.89
C LYS A 421 -1.89 -19.93 30.23
#